data_4fadd57744ea2622bfb19e0e4af91920
#
_entry.id   4fadd57744ea2622bfb19e0e4af91920
#
_cell.length_a   1.000
_cell.length_b   1.000
_cell.length_c   1.000
_cell.angle_alpha   90.00
_cell.angle_beta   90.00
_cell.angle_gamma   90.00
#
_symmetry.space_group_name_H-M   'P 1'
#
loop_
_entity.id
_entity.type
_entity.pdbx_description
1 polymer ?
#
loop_
_entity_poly.entity_id
_entity_poly.type
_entity_poly.pdbx_seq_one_letter_code
_entity_poly.pdbx_strand_id
1 'polypeptide(L)'
;MNHMPACIRCTYELRDDETGRQLCGRCEDRAAQQLAAIPGPRGLYAQLAHHLQRGGSTGGPAVSGSKAAPAPLRIDVVSLQAASGSVLAPLETWVRDWETYGHADLNEAGTLQQRIDHACRTLRYNLRWCAEAHPAADEFVREISDIARTLTGITSGEKPPRRITVTCPWEQPLRITLNIKALTCPKCRTEYGHSEVLRLPLAGRAVA
;
A
#
# COMPACT_ATOMS: atom_id res chain seq x y z
N MET A 1 18.41 -4.77 -30.98
CA MET A 1 17.17 -5.16 -30.28
C MET A 1 16.52 -3.88 -29.83
N ASN A 2 15.42 -3.46 -30.49
CA ASN A 2 14.66 -2.29 -30.04
C ASN A 2 13.99 -2.65 -28.72
N HIS A 3 14.49 -2.10 -27.64
CA HIS A 3 13.84 -2.22 -26.35
C HIS A 3 12.59 -1.33 -26.39
N MET A 4 11.41 -1.93 -26.42
CA MET A 4 10.16 -1.18 -26.30
C MET A 4 10.16 -0.47 -24.93
N PRO A 5 9.80 0.82 -24.87
CA PRO A 5 9.71 1.55 -23.61
C PRO A 5 8.68 0.87 -22.70
N ALA A 6 9.03 0.68 -21.44
CA ALA A 6 8.19 0.00 -20.48
C ALA A 6 7.91 0.89 -19.25
N CYS A 7 6.73 0.72 -18.68
CA CYS A 7 6.35 1.41 -17.44
C CYS A 7 7.29 1.02 -16.31
N ILE A 8 7.91 2.00 -15.65
CA ILE A 8 8.86 1.76 -14.55
C ILE A 8 8.22 1.07 -13.34
N ARG A 9 6.89 1.15 -13.19
CA ARG A 9 6.14 0.58 -12.07
C ARG A 9 5.72 -0.87 -12.25
N CYS A 10 5.16 -1.21 -13.41
CA CYS A 10 4.57 -2.53 -13.67
C CYS A 10 5.26 -3.31 -14.79
N THR A 11 6.31 -2.73 -15.40
CA THR A 11 7.08 -3.32 -16.50
C THR A 11 6.27 -3.64 -17.78
N TYR A 12 5.00 -3.18 -17.83
CA TYR A 12 4.17 -3.33 -19.01
C TYR A 12 4.66 -2.42 -20.12
N GLU A 13 4.65 -2.87 -21.36
CA GLU A 13 5.02 -2.07 -22.53
C GLU A 13 4.11 -0.85 -22.62
N LEU A 14 4.72 0.33 -22.81
CA LEU A 14 3.98 1.56 -23.02
C LEU A 14 3.36 1.55 -24.42
N ARG A 15 2.13 2.00 -24.53
CA ARG A 15 1.45 2.16 -25.80
C ARG A 15 2.04 3.34 -26.58
N ASP A 16 1.74 3.44 -27.85
CA ASP A 16 2.25 4.51 -28.71
C ASP A 16 1.92 5.91 -28.17
N ASP A 17 0.71 6.06 -27.58
CA ASP A 17 0.25 7.30 -26.95
C ASP A 17 0.89 7.58 -25.57
N GLU A 18 1.59 6.60 -25.01
CA GLU A 18 2.31 6.69 -23.74
C GLU A 18 3.83 6.78 -23.93
N THR A 19 4.31 6.83 -25.17
CA THR A 19 5.75 6.89 -25.48
C THR A 19 6.39 8.11 -24.82
N GLY A 20 7.51 7.88 -24.12
CA GLY A 20 8.23 8.93 -23.37
C GLY A 20 7.75 9.15 -21.95
N ARG A 21 6.68 8.52 -21.53
CA ARG A 21 6.20 8.54 -20.12
C ARG A 21 6.96 7.55 -19.25
N GLN A 22 7.01 7.83 -17.98
CA GLN A 22 7.57 6.89 -16.99
C GLN A 22 6.53 5.86 -16.52
N LEU A 23 5.27 6.28 -16.38
CA LEU A 23 4.16 5.42 -15.95
C LEU A 23 3.14 5.23 -17.07
N CYS A 24 2.62 4.02 -17.21
CA CYS A 24 1.47 3.77 -18.06
C CYS A 24 0.17 4.33 -17.45
N GLY A 25 -0.84 4.60 -18.27
CA GLY A 25 -2.13 5.14 -17.85
C GLY A 25 -2.81 4.31 -16.76
N ARG A 26 -2.68 2.98 -16.79
CA ARG A 26 -3.23 2.11 -15.73
C ARG A 26 -2.61 2.35 -14.35
N CYS A 27 -1.31 2.63 -14.29
CA CYS A 27 -0.62 2.95 -13.04
C CYS A 27 -0.99 4.35 -12.56
N GLU A 28 -1.11 5.31 -13.46
CA GLU A 28 -1.59 6.67 -13.19
C GLU A 28 -3.04 6.65 -12.66
N ASP A 29 -3.96 5.99 -13.36
CA ASP A 29 -5.36 5.88 -12.95
C ASP A 29 -5.52 5.25 -11.57
N ARG A 30 -4.75 4.20 -11.28
CA ARG A 30 -4.75 3.57 -9.97
C ARG A 30 -4.29 4.54 -8.87
N ALA A 31 -3.23 5.28 -9.11
CA ALA A 31 -2.74 6.29 -8.17
C ALA A 31 -3.77 7.42 -7.98
N ALA A 32 -4.41 7.86 -9.06
CA ALA A 32 -5.49 8.85 -9.02
C ALA A 32 -6.68 8.40 -8.16
N GLN A 33 -7.11 7.14 -8.32
CA GLN A 33 -8.17 6.53 -7.52
C GLN A 33 -7.79 6.43 -6.04
N GLN A 34 -6.56 6.03 -5.74
CA GLN A 34 -6.05 5.94 -4.38
C GLN A 34 -5.98 7.31 -3.70
N LEU A 35 -5.44 8.32 -4.40
CA LEU A 35 -5.43 9.71 -3.92
C LEU A 35 -6.84 10.28 -3.73
N ALA A 36 -7.82 9.86 -4.53
CA ALA A 36 -9.21 10.29 -4.37
C ALA A 36 -9.92 9.60 -3.19
N ALA A 37 -9.50 8.41 -2.81
CA ALA A 37 -10.14 7.65 -1.74
C ALA A 37 -9.72 8.10 -0.33
N ILE A 38 -8.54 8.71 -0.18
CA ILE A 38 -7.97 9.09 1.12
C ILE A 38 -8.71 10.28 1.76
N PRO A 39 -8.90 11.42 1.04
CA PRO A 39 -9.39 12.67 1.60
C PRO A 39 -10.91 12.73 1.78
N GLY A 40 -11.37 13.81 2.40
CA GLY A 40 -12.77 14.13 2.56
C GLY A 40 -13.44 13.52 3.80
N PRO A 41 -14.66 13.98 4.13
CA PRO A 41 -15.35 13.59 5.36
C PRO A 41 -15.80 12.13 5.38
N ARG A 42 -15.84 11.46 4.25
CA ARG A 42 -16.10 10.02 4.10
C ARG A 42 -14.91 9.27 3.51
N GLY A 43 -13.76 9.93 3.38
CA GLY A 43 -12.52 9.32 2.90
C GLY A 43 -11.93 8.32 3.91
N LEU A 44 -10.98 7.54 3.43
CA LEU A 44 -10.35 6.50 4.25
C LEU A 44 -9.71 7.07 5.53
N TYR A 45 -9.12 8.28 5.44
CA TYR A 45 -8.51 8.89 6.62
C TYR A 45 -9.54 9.27 7.69
N ALA A 46 -10.66 9.89 7.31
CA ALA A 46 -11.73 10.25 8.24
C ALA A 46 -12.35 9.02 8.91
N GLN A 47 -12.46 7.91 8.18
CA GLN A 47 -12.97 6.66 8.71
C GLN A 47 -12.11 6.06 9.83
N LEU A 48 -10.82 6.39 9.92
CA LEU A 48 -9.95 5.92 11.01
C LEU A 48 -10.49 6.26 12.39
N ALA A 49 -11.19 7.39 12.54
CA ALA A 49 -11.78 7.80 13.81
C ALA A 49 -12.75 6.75 14.39
N HIS A 50 -13.45 6.01 13.53
CA HIS A 50 -14.36 4.93 13.94
C HIS A 50 -13.62 3.67 14.41
N HIS A 51 -12.32 3.56 14.10
CA HIS A 51 -11.49 2.40 14.43
C HIS A 51 -10.52 2.65 15.59
N LEU A 52 -10.59 3.83 16.23
CA LEU A 52 -9.76 4.17 17.39
C LEU A 52 -10.07 3.31 18.62
N GLN A 53 -11.34 2.97 18.81
CA GLN A 53 -11.72 2.09 19.90
C GLN A 53 -11.25 0.68 19.62
N ARG A 54 -10.71 0.04 20.65
CA ARG A 54 -10.32 -1.36 20.55
C ARG A 54 -11.59 -2.20 20.31
N GLY A 55 -11.78 -2.61 19.09
CA GLY A 55 -12.78 -3.63 18.77
C GLY A 55 -12.48 -4.86 19.63
N GLY A 56 -13.47 -5.36 20.39
CA GLY A 56 -13.30 -6.51 21.25
C GLY A 56 -12.56 -7.61 20.50
N SER A 57 -11.49 -8.11 21.11
CA SER A 57 -10.69 -9.21 20.59
C SER A 57 -11.58 -10.44 20.40
N THR A 58 -12.15 -10.62 19.23
CA THR A 58 -12.81 -11.87 18.89
C THR A 58 -11.73 -12.93 18.65
N GLY A 59 -11.40 -13.69 19.71
CA GLY A 59 -10.90 -15.05 19.59
C GLY A 59 -9.45 -15.23 19.16
N GLY A 60 -8.49 -14.60 19.84
CA GLY A 60 -7.15 -15.17 19.94
C GLY A 60 -7.03 -15.93 21.27
N PRO A 61 -6.29 -17.06 21.35
CA PRO A 61 -6.00 -17.67 22.63
C PRO A 61 -5.33 -16.64 23.53
N ALA A 62 -5.84 -16.49 24.76
CA ALA A 62 -5.24 -15.64 25.76
C ALA A 62 -3.81 -16.13 26.01
N VAL A 63 -2.81 -15.36 25.59
CA VAL A 63 -1.41 -15.64 25.93
C VAL A 63 -1.26 -15.22 27.40
N SER A 64 -1.34 -16.18 28.26
CA SER A 64 -1.07 -16.05 29.71
C SER A 64 0.37 -15.59 29.87
N GLY A 65 0.60 -14.34 30.24
CA GLY A 65 1.96 -13.90 30.55
C GLY A 65 2.22 -12.41 30.70
N SER A 66 1.47 -11.48 30.12
CA SER A 66 1.72 -10.05 30.32
C SER A 66 0.77 -9.46 31.37
N LYS A 67 1.33 -9.04 32.48
CA LYS A 67 0.61 -8.36 33.60
C LYS A 67 0.20 -6.90 33.25
N ALA A 68 0.48 -6.40 32.07
CA ALA A 68 0.10 -5.06 31.66
C ALA A 68 -1.33 -5.07 31.10
N ALA A 69 -2.18 -4.18 31.62
CA ALA A 69 -3.50 -3.96 31.05
C ALA A 69 -3.35 -3.55 29.58
N PRO A 70 -4.13 -4.15 28.67
CA PRO A 70 -4.06 -3.81 27.27
C PRO A 70 -4.41 -2.33 27.06
N ALA A 71 -3.65 -1.65 26.19
CA ALA A 71 -3.88 -0.25 25.87
C ALA A 71 -5.34 0.00 25.47
N PRO A 72 -6.01 1.03 26.02
CA PRO A 72 -7.43 1.30 25.76
C PRO A 72 -7.72 1.71 24.32
N LEU A 73 -6.70 2.16 23.58
CA LEU A 73 -6.78 2.60 22.19
C LEU A 73 -5.87 1.77 21.29
N ARG A 74 -6.21 1.76 20.02
CA ARG A 74 -5.36 1.17 18.98
C ARG A 74 -4.23 2.14 18.65
N ILE A 75 -3.05 1.91 19.18
CA ILE A 75 -1.86 2.75 19.00
C ILE A 75 -1.47 2.83 17.52
N ASP A 76 -1.65 1.76 16.76
CA ASP A 76 -1.43 1.73 15.31
C ASP A 76 -2.30 2.76 14.58
N VAL A 77 -3.58 2.89 14.93
CA VAL A 77 -4.51 3.87 14.35
C VAL A 77 -4.17 5.29 14.81
N VAL A 78 -3.84 5.47 16.10
CA VAL A 78 -3.43 6.77 16.64
C VAL A 78 -2.19 7.30 15.90
N SER A 79 -1.21 6.44 15.64
CA SER A 79 0.01 6.83 14.93
C SER A 79 -0.27 7.27 13.49
N LEU A 80 -1.26 6.70 12.82
CA LEU A 80 -1.68 7.11 11.47
C LEU A 80 -2.32 8.50 11.46
N GLN A 81 -2.96 8.89 12.56
CA GLN A 81 -3.64 10.18 12.71
C GLN A 81 -2.74 11.28 13.29
N ALA A 82 -1.49 10.99 13.61
CA ALA A 82 -0.54 12.01 14.08
C ALA A 82 -0.06 12.88 12.90
N ALA A 83 0.29 14.14 13.18
CA ALA A 83 0.85 15.04 12.17
C ALA A 83 2.18 14.53 11.59
N SER A 84 3.01 13.88 12.41
CA SER A 84 4.23 13.18 11.99
C SER A 84 3.97 11.71 11.59
N GLY A 85 2.70 11.34 11.45
CA GLY A 85 2.32 9.96 11.17
C GLY A 85 2.52 9.56 9.72
N SER A 86 2.37 8.26 9.49
CA SER A 86 2.64 7.63 8.20
C SER A 86 1.60 7.94 7.09
N VAL A 87 0.68 8.87 7.31
CA VAL A 87 -0.26 9.33 6.28
C VAL A 87 0.07 10.76 5.85
N LEU A 88 0.02 11.73 6.78
CA LEU A 88 0.20 13.15 6.43
C LEU A 88 1.65 13.46 6.03
N ALA A 89 2.63 13.03 6.82
CA ALA A 89 4.02 13.38 6.58
C ALA A 89 4.54 12.94 5.19
N PRO A 90 4.29 11.71 4.71
CA PRO A 90 4.66 11.33 3.35
C PRO A 90 3.96 12.16 2.27
N LEU A 91 2.66 12.43 2.43
CA LEU A 91 1.92 13.25 1.46
C LEU A 91 2.50 14.66 1.34
N GLU A 92 2.81 15.31 2.47
CA GLU A 92 3.43 16.63 2.47
C GLU A 92 4.87 16.61 1.97
N THR A 93 5.61 15.52 2.20
CA THR A 93 6.95 15.36 1.65
C THR A 93 6.89 15.35 0.12
N TRP A 94 5.93 14.65 -0.48
CA TRP A 94 5.75 14.68 -1.93
C TRP A 94 5.27 16.05 -2.44
N VAL A 95 4.41 16.74 -1.69
CA VAL A 95 4.02 18.11 -2.08
C VAL A 95 5.22 19.03 -2.08
N ARG A 96 6.10 18.98 -1.05
CA ARG A 96 7.34 19.78 -1.01
C ARG A 96 8.30 19.41 -2.15
N ASP A 97 8.44 18.13 -2.43
CA ASP A 97 9.28 17.69 -3.55
C ASP A 97 8.77 18.25 -4.88
N TRP A 98 7.48 18.13 -5.14
CA TRP A 98 6.88 18.66 -6.38
C TRP A 98 6.86 20.20 -6.45
N GLU A 99 6.83 20.87 -5.31
CA GLU A 99 6.98 22.33 -5.21
C GLU A 99 8.33 22.78 -5.76
N THR A 100 9.40 22.00 -5.55
CA THR A 100 10.73 22.30 -6.11
C THR A 100 10.74 22.29 -7.64
N TYR A 101 9.81 21.59 -8.25
CA TYR A 101 9.59 21.55 -9.70
C TYR A 101 8.53 22.55 -10.20
N GLY A 102 7.90 23.32 -9.30
CA GLY A 102 6.84 24.27 -9.63
C GLY A 102 5.48 23.62 -9.93
N HIS A 103 5.26 22.37 -9.49
CA HIS A 103 4.03 21.61 -9.73
C HIS A 103 3.19 21.37 -8.48
N ALA A 104 3.53 21.99 -7.35
CA ALA A 104 2.76 21.90 -6.14
C ALA A 104 2.89 23.17 -5.31
N ASP A 105 2.02 23.29 -4.32
CA ASP A 105 2.02 24.38 -3.35
C ASP A 105 1.67 23.79 -1.98
N LEU A 106 2.61 23.88 -1.03
CA LEU A 106 2.44 23.30 0.29
C LEU A 106 1.58 24.23 1.16
N ASN A 107 0.54 23.68 1.75
CA ASN A 107 -0.28 24.39 2.72
C ASN A 107 -0.32 23.61 4.04
N GLU A 108 0.40 24.13 5.03
CA GLU A 108 0.45 23.56 6.39
C GLU A 108 -0.63 24.14 7.33
N ALA A 109 -1.50 25.03 6.83
CA ALA A 109 -2.55 25.63 7.64
C ALA A 109 -3.75 24.70 7.80
N GLY A 110 -4.45 24.82 8.92
CA GLY A 110 -5.68 24.12 9.21
C GLY A 110 -5.52 22.82 9.99
N THR A 111 -6.60 22.05 10.03
CA THR A 111 -6.65 20.73 10.69
C THR A 111 -5.91 19.67 9.90
N LEU A 112 -5.56 18.57 10.56
CA LEU A 112 -4.92 17.41 9.88
C LEU A 112 -5.74 16.92 8.68
N GLN A 113 -7.06 16.85 8.80
CA GLN A 113 -7.95 16.49 7.70
C GLN A 113 -7.83 17.46 6.53
N GLN A 114 -7.84 18.78 6.81
CA GLN A 114 -7.73 19.80 5.77
C GLN A 114 -6.38 19.75 5.05
N ARG A 115 -5.30 19.50 5.79
CA ARG A 115 -3.95 19.34 5.23
C ARG A 115 -3.85 18.09 4.34
N ILE A 116 -4.42 16.97 4.76
CA ILE A 116 -4.50 15.74 3.94
C ILE A 116 -5.35 16.00 2.68
N ASP A 117 -6.49 16.66 2.83
CA ASP A 117 -7.37 16.98 1.70
C ASP A 117 -6.66 17.87 0.67
N HIS A 118 -5.88 18.85 1.16
CA HIS A 118 -5.08 19.71 0.30
C HIS A 118 -3.98 18.93 -0.41
N ALA A 119 -3.17 18.17 0.34
CA ALA A 119 -2.06 17.40 -0.21
C ALA A 119 -2.54 16.40 -1.28
N CYS A 120 -3.58 15.61 -0.98
CA CYS A 120 -4.14 14.66 -1.94
C CYS A 120 -4.69 15.34 -3.21
N ARG A 121 -5.33 16.51 -3.06
CA ARG A 121 -5.86 17.28 -4.19
C ARG A 121 -4.73 17.79 -5.08
N THR A 122 -3.71 18.39 -4.50
CA THR A 122 -2.54 18.94 -5.21
C THR A 122 -1.80 17.84 -5.96
N LEU A 123 -1.48 16.74 -5.28
CA LEU A 123 -0.81 15.59 -5.89
C LEU A 123 -1.64 14.95 -7.02
N ARG A 124 -2.95 14.83 -6.82
CA ARG A 124 -3.83 14.29 -7.85
C ARG A 124 -3.94 15.20 -9.08
N TYR A 125 -3.99 16.51 -8.87
CA TYR A 125 -4.09 17.47 -9.96
C TYR A 125 -2.85 17.43 -10.87
N ASN A 126 -1.67 17.27 -10.30
CA ASN A 126 -0.40 17.25 -11.01
C ASN A 126 0.12 15.83 -11.31
N LEU A 127 -0.70 14.79 -11.10
CA LEU A 127 -0.29 13.39 -11.25
C LEU A 127 0.16 13.06 -12.66
N ARG A 128 -0.47 13.68 -13.66
CA ARG A 128 -0.09 13.49 -15.07
C ARG A 128 1.36 13.93 -15.32
N TRP A 129 1.75 15.10 -14.83
CA TRP A 129 3.14 15.55 -14.91
C TRP A 129 4.09 14.55 -14.22
N CYS A 130 3.71 14.07 -13.04
CA CYS A 130 4.50 13.04 -12.33
C CYS A 130 4.67 11.79 -13.21
N ALA A 131 3.61 11.30 -13.82
CA ALA A 131 3.65 10.11 -14.67
C ALA A 131 4.48 10.32 -15.96
N GLU A 132 4.60 11.54 -16.43
CA GLU A 132 5.36 11.89 -17.65
C GLU A 132 6.83 12.18 -17.34
N ALA A 133 7.15 12.92 -16.27
CA ALA A 133 8.46 13.55 -16.13
C ALA A 133 9.14 13.40 -14.77
N HIS A 134 8.42 13.03 -13.70
CA HIS A 134 9.01 13.03 -12.37
C HIS A 134 9.98 11.86 -12.17
N PRO A 135 11.25 12.10 -11.77
CA PRO A 135 12.27 11.04 -11.71
C PRO A 135 11.94 9.92 -10.71
N ALA A 136 11.21 10.23 -9.62
CA ALA A 136 10.81 9.27 -8.59
C ALA A 136 9.33 8.84 -8.71
N ALA A 137 8.78 8.80 -9.94
CA ALA A 137 7.36 8.46 -10.14
C ALA A 137 6.99 7.06 -9.64
N ASP A 138 7.87 6.06 -9.75
CA ASP A 138 7.63 4.70 -9.21
C ASP A 138 7.55 4.71 -7.68
N GLU A 139 8.47 5.43 -7.02
CA GLU A 139 8.51 5.54 -5.57
C GLU A 139 7.26 6.23 -5.03
N PHE A 140 6.86 7.34 -5.66
CA PHE A 140 5.62 8.04 -5.36
C PHE A 140 4.40 7.11 -5.42
N VAL A 141 4.18 6.44 -6.55
CA VAL A 141 3.02 5.55 -6.74
C VAL A 141 3.06 4.36 -5.78
N ARG A 142 4.25 3.87 -5.43
CA ARG A 142 4.42 2.81 -4.43
C ARG A 142 3.95 3.29 -3.07
N GLU A 143 4.41 4.44 -2.62
CA GLU A 143 4.08 4.99 -1.31
C GLU A 143 2.58 5.32 -1.19
N ILE A 144 1.98 5.95 -2.20
CA ILE A 144 0.53 6.18 -2.24
C ILE A 144 -0.25 4.85 -2.15
N SER A 145 0.22 3.81 -2.86
CA SER A 145 -0.42 2.50 -2.81
C SER A 145 -0.31 1.85 -1.42
N ASP A 146 0.79 2.05 -0.73
CA ASP A 146 1.01 1.51 0.62
C ASP A 146 0.14 2.23 1.65
N ILE A 147 0.04 3.56 1.57
CA ILE A 147 -0.86 4.36 2.40
C ILE A 147 -2.32 3.90 2.18
N ALA A 148 -2.79 3.88 0.94
CA ALA A 148 -4.16 3.51 0.62
C ALA A 148 -4.48 2.07 1.07
N ARG A 149 -3.56 1.12 0.90
CA ARG A 149 -3.71 -0.27 1.34
C ARG A 149 -3.79 -0.36 2.86
N THR A 150 -2.95 0.37 3.58
CA THR A 150 -2.96 0.41 5.04
C THR A 150 -4.29 0.93 5.56
N LEU A 151 -4.75 2.06 5.03
CA LEU A 151 -6.02 2.67 5.40
C LEU A 151 -7.20 1.75 5.09
N THR A 152 -7.25 1.18 3.90
CA THR A 152 -8.30 0.24 3.49
C THR A 152 -8.33 -1.00 4.39
N GLY A 153 -7.16 -1.56 4.73
CA GLY A 153 -7.06 -2.73 5.60
C GLY A 153 -7.60 -2.48 7.01
N ILE A 154 -7.52 -1.24 7.51
CA ILE A 154 -8.07 -0.86 8.81
C ILE A 154 -9.58 -0.58 8.71
N THR A 155 -10.00 0.17 7.68
CA THR A 155 -11.38 0.65 7.55
C THR A 155 -12.34 -0.42 7.05
N SER A 156 -11.87 -1.38 6.24
CA SER A 156 -12.70 -2.50 5.80
C SER A 156 -13.02 -3.51 6.92
N GLY A 157 -12.26 -3.47 8.02
CA GLY A 157 -12.37 -4.47 9.08
C GLY A 157 -11.99 -5.90 8.63
N GLU A 158 -11.60 -6.06 7.38
CA GLU A 158 -11.16 -7.35 6.85
C GLU A 158 -9.82 -7.73 7.48
N LYS A 159 -9.81 -8.85 8.17
CA LYS A 159 -8.55 -9.44 8.62
C LYS A 159 -7.76 -9.81 7.37
N PRO A 160 -6.51 -9.34 7.24
CA PRO A 160 -5.68 -9.74 6.11
C PRO A 160 -5.67 -11.27 6.04
N PRO A 161 -5.82 -11.86 4.84
CA PRO A 161 -5.83 -13.30 4.71
C PRO A 161 -4.55 -13.87 5.30
N ARG A 162 -4.71 -14.90 6.15
CA ARG A 162 -3.55 -15.57 6.76
C ARG A 162 -2.64 -16.08 5.66
N ARG A 163 -1.43 -15.55 5.63
CA ARG A 163 -0.39 -15.98 4.71
C ARG A 163 0.47 -17.01 5.40
N ILE A 164 0.69 -18.12 4.75
CA ILE A 164 1.66 -19.15 5.15
C ILE A 164 2.79 -19.18 4.12
N THR A 165 3.99 -19.48 4.55
CA THR A 165 5.11 -19.67 3.63
C THR A 165 5.36 -21.17 3.53
N VAL A 166 5.31 -21.69 2.31
CA VAL A 166 5.65 -23.07 1.99
C VAL A 166 6.90 -23.08 1.13
N THR A 167 7.58 -24.20 1.05
CA THR A 167 8.80 -24.35 0.26
C THR A 167 8.54 -25.30 -0.88
N CYS A 168 8.82 -24.89 -2.12
CA CYS A 168 8.75 -25.80 -3.25
C CYS A 168 9.92 -26.82 -3.21
N PRO A 169 9.86 -27.93 -3.97
CA PRO A 169 10.94 -28.93 -4.01
C PRO A 169 12.34 -28.39 -4.37
N TRP A 170 12.39 -27.19 -4.97
CA TRP A 170 13.63 -26.48 -5.31
C TRP A 170 14.02 -25.43 -4.27
N GLU A 171 13.53 -25.58 -3.02
CA GLU A 171 13.84 -24.71 -1.88
C GLU A 171 13.44 -23.23 -2.04
N GLN A 172 12.55 -22.92 -2.99
CA GLN A 172 12.04 -21.57 -3.15
C GLN A 172 10.88 -21.33 -2.17
N PRO A 173 10.97 -20.32 -1.28
CA PRO A 173 9.85 -19.96 -0.41
C PRO A 173 8.72 -19.31 -1.23
N LEU A 174 7.52 -19.84 -1.06
CA LEU A 174 6.30 -19.39 -1.70
C LEU A 174 5.34 -18.88 -0.64
N ARG A 175 4.91 -17.62 -0.75
CA ARG A 175 3.91 -17.04 0.15
C ARG A 175 2.53 -17.30 -0.42
N ILE A 176 1.73 -18.04 0.31
CA ILE A 176 0.39 -18.45 -0.11
C ILE A 176 -0.67 -17.98 0.88
N THR A 177 -1.90 -17.85 0.40
CA THR A 177 -3.10 -17.69 1.22
C THR A 177 -3.91 -18.96 1.15
N LEU A 178 -4.71 -19.27 2.17
CA LEU A 178 -5.54 -20.49 2.19
C LEU A 178 -6.54 -20.58 1.05
N ASN A 179 -6.88 -19.44 0.42
CA ASN A 179 -7.86 -19.36 -0.67
C ASN A 179 -7.20 -19.30 -2.06
N ILE A 180 -5.91 -19.63 -2.18
CA ILE A 180 -5.21 -19.60 -3.47
C ILE A 180 -5.78 -20.66 -4.40
N LYS A 181 -6.04 -20.31 -5.64
CA LYS A 181 -6.54 -21.27 -6.65
C LYS A 181 -5.40 -22.07 -7.28
N ALA A 182 -4.36 -21.37 -7.67
CA ALA A 182 -3.13 -21.93 -8.22
C ALA A 182 -1.98 -20.93 -8.02
N LEU A 183 -0.75 -21.41 -8.06
CA LEU A 183 0.48 -20.62 -7.96
C LEU A 183 1.56 -21.18 -8.83
N THR A 184 2.19 -20.36 -9.67
CA THR A 184 3.37 -20.73 -10.42
C THR A 184 4.63 -20.33 -9.65
N CYS A 185 5.52 -21.27 -9.41
CA CYS A 185 6.80 -20.99 -8.76
C CYS A 185 7.71 -20.17 -9.68
N PRO A 186 8.26 -19.02 -9.24
CA PRO A 186 9.12 -18.20 -10.09
C PRO A 186 10.47 -18.88 -10.41
N LYS A 187 10.93 -19.82 -9.58
CA LYS A 187 12.20 -20.51 -9.77
C LYS A 187 12.10 -21.72 -10.71
N CYS A 188 11.17 -22.64 -10.45
CA CYS A 188 11.02 -23.86 -11.23
C CYS A 188 9.92 -23.79 -12.30
N ARG A 189 9.13 -22.69 -12.34
CA ARG A 189 8.02 -22.48 -13.26
C ARG A 189 6.90 -23.53 -13.18
N THR A 190 6.94 -24.39 -12.18
CA THR A 190 5.89 -25.40 -11.94
C THR A 190 4.66 -24.68 -11.40
N GLU A 191 3.51 -24.97 -11.99
CA GLU A 191 2.21 -24.54 -11.49
C GLU A 191 1.70 -25.57 -10.48
N TYR A 192 1.36 -25.08 -9.28
CA TYR A 192 0.78 -25.89 -8.20
C TYR A 192 -0.69 -25.51 -8.05
N GLY A 193 -1.57 -26.47 -8.18
CA GLY A 193 -2.99 -26.32 -7.86
C GLY A 193 -3.22 -26.16 -6.35
N HIS A 194 -4.43 -25.75 -5.95
CA HIS A 194 -4.78 -25.48 -4.55
C HIS A 194 -4.36 -26.62 -3.60
N SER A 195 -4.73 -27.85 -3.91
CA SER A 195 -4.43 -29.02 -3.07
C SER A 195 -2.93 -29.37 -3.05
N GLU A 196 -2.21 -29.10 -4.11
CA GLU A 196 -0.77 -29.37 -4.22
C GLU A 196 0.02 -28.35 -3.40
N VAL A 197 -0.34 -27.06 -3.50
CA VAL A 197 0.28 -25.99 -2.72
C VAL A 197 0.15 -26.23 -1.22
N LEU A 198 -1.00 -26.71 -0.76
CA LEU A 198 -1.23 -27.00 0.67
C LEU A 198 -0.48 -28.22 1.19
N ARG A 199 0.02 -29.09 0.31
CA ARG A 199 0.85 -30.26 0.65
C ARG A 199 2.35 -29.92 0.69
N LEU A 200 2.75 -28.76 0.17
CA LEU A 200 4.15 -28.36 0.24
C LEU A 200 4.60 -28.16 1.70
N PRO A 201 5.85 -28.50 2.03
CA PRO A 201 6.35 -28.33 3.38
C PRO A 201 6.35 -26.85 3.78
N LEU A 202 5.97 -26.57 5.04
CA LEU A 202 6.06 -25.24 5.59
C LEU A 202 7.54 -24.79 5.60
N ALA A 203 7.79 -23.57 5.14
CA ALA A 203 9.12 -23.00 5.30
C ALA A 203 9.41 -22.87 6.79
N GLY A 204 10.45 -23.56 7.25
CA GLY A 204 10.89 -23.49 8.65
C GLY A 204 11.12 -22.02 9.04
N ARG A 205 10.68 -21.63 10.23
CA ARG A 205 11.11 -20.36 10.83
C ARG A 205 12.63 -20.42 10.91
N ALA A 206 13.32 -19.57 10.16
CA ALA A 206 14.72 -19.31 10.45
C ALA A 206 14.77 -18.81 11.90
N VAL A 207 15.31 -19.64 12.79
CA VAL A 207 15.63 -19.24 14.16
C VAL A 207 16.81 -18.29 14.01
N ALA A 208 16.55 -16.99 14.20
CA ALA A 208 17.60 -15.98 14.31
C ALA A 208 18.15 -15.98 15.72
#